data_90a8dd0a2de6bb1b1243ebd52acd0918
#
_entry.id   90a8dd0a2de6bb1b1243ebd52acd0918
#
_cell.length_a   1.000
_cell.length_b   1.000
_cell.length_c   1.000
_cell.angle_alpha   90.00
_cell.angle_beta   90.00
_cell.angle_gamma   90.00
#
_symmetry.space_group_name_H-M   'P 1'
#
loop_
_entity.id
_entity.type
_entity.pdbx_description
1 polymer ?
#
loop_
_entity_poly.entity_id
_entity_poly.type
_entity_poly.pdbx_seq_one_letter_code
_entity_poly.pdbx_strand_id
1 'polypeptide(L)'
;MLKTSMLIQEESRIFDELLSRFEALSEEQMQVVGVTREWSTKDFLGHLAHWEQSAAEQVRELRAGTWSPRKRTLEEAEQINQEVTAANHATLVPQLRDQFSRARTEIVSALRDAPEEMDETFPLARIVRSQCVRHRGHHLAQLRAWVEHLQNRP
;
A
#
# COMPACT_ATOMS: atom_id res chain seq x y z
N MET A 1 9.21 -23.12 -1.40
CA MET A 1 7.80 -22.88 -1.81
C MET A 1 7.10 -22.02 -0.78
N LEU A 2 6.31 -21.06 -1.24
CA LEU A 2 5.46 -20.21 -0.42
C LEU A 2 4.04 -20.73 -0.43
N LYS A 3 3.42 -20.94 0.73
CA LYS A 3 1.99 -21.24 0.79
C LYS A 3 1.18 -19.97 0.55
N THR A 4 0.31 -20.01 -0.43
CA THR A 4 -0.54 -18.88 -0.82
C THR A 4 -1.43 -18.41 0.35
N SER A 5 -1.93 -19.35 1.15
CA SER A 5 -2.73 -19.03 2.35
C SER A 5 -1.95 -18.22 3.39
N MET A 6 -0.66 -18.52 3.58
CA MET A 6 0.18 -17.75 4.51
C MET A 6 0.44 -16.34 3.99
N LEU A 7 0.65 -16.20 2.67
CA LEU A 7 0.84 -14.89 2.05
C LEU A 7 -0.42 -14.02 2.15
N ILE A 8 -1.60 -14.61 1.94
CA ILE A 8 -2.89 -13.93 2.15
C ILE A 8 -3.04 -13.49 3.61
N GLN A 9 -2.70 -14.36 4.56
CA GLN A 9 -2.82 -14.04 5.98
C GLN A 9 -1.89 -12.89 6.38
N GLU A 10 -0.66 -12.90 5.92
CA GLU A 10 0.33 -11.87 6.23
C GLU A 10 -0.06 -10.49 5.64
N GLU A 11 -0.41 -10.45 4.34
CA GLU A 11 -0.83 -9.21 3.71
C GLU A 11 -2.10 -8.64 4.35
N SER A 12 -3.06 -9.52 4.71
CA SER A 12 -4.31 -9.11 5.35
C SER A 12 -4.07 -8.50 6.73
N ARG A 13 -3.21 -9.09 7.52
CA ARG A 13 -2.85 -8.56 8.84
C ARG A 13 -2.26 -7.15 8.74
N ILE A 14 -1.35 -6.95 7.81
CA ILE A 14 -0.71 -5.63 7.60
C ILE A 14 -1.73 -4.61 7.08
N PHE A 15 -2.54 -5.00 6.09
CA PHE A 15 -3.57 -4.12 5.53
C PHE A 15 -4.60 -3.69 6.56
N ASP A 16 -5.15 -4.64 7.32
CA ASP A 16 -6.18 -4.39 8.32
C ASP A 16 -5.67 -3.46 9.43
N GLU A 17 -4.41 -3.62 9.84
CA GLU A 17 -3.82 -2.72 10.83
C GLU A 17 -3.58 -1.31 10.26
N LEU A 18 -3.08 -1.19 9.02
CA LEU A 18 -2.95 0.12 8.35
C LEU A 18 -4.30 0.82 8.28
N LEU A 19 -5.33 0.13 7.80
CA LEU A 19 -6.67 0.70 7.69
C LEU A 19 -7.22 1.14 9.04
N SER A 20 -7.09 0.31 10.07
CA SER A 20 -7.50 0.63 11.44
C SER A 20 -6.78 1.87 11.99
N ARG A 21 -5.50 2.03 11.72
CA ARG A 21 -4.72 3.20 12.13
C ARG A 21 -5.19 4.48 11.43
N PHE A 22 -5.49 4.41 10.15
CA PHE A 22 -6.07 5.55 9.41
C PHE A 22 -7.45 5.94 9.95
N GLU A 23 -8.30 4.96 10.21
CA GLU A 23 -9.66 5.19 10.74
C GLU A 23 -9.68 5.76 12.16
N ALA A 24 -8.63 5.54 12.94
CA ALA A 24 -8.49 6.09 14.29
C ALA A 24 -8.22 7.60 14.32
N LEU A 25 -7.88 8.21 13.19
CA LEU A 25 -7.58 9.64 13.08
C LEU A 25 -8.79 10.42 12.57
N SER A 26 -9.01 11.62 13.15
CA SER A 26 -9.95 12.60 12.61
C SER A 26 -9.44 13.18 11.29
N GLU A 27 -10.32 13.81 10.53
CA GLU A 27 -9.90 14.52 9.30
C GLU A 27 -8.86 15.61 9.57
N GLU A 28 -8.98 16.31 10.69
CA GLU A 28 -8.02 17.31 11.13
C GLU A 28 -6.65 16.68 11.43
N GLN A 29 -6.63 15.57 12.18
CA GLN A 29 -5.39 14.84 12.45
C GLN A 29 -4.73 14.29 11.19
N MET A 30 -5.51 13.87 10.20
CA MET A 30 -5.01 13.41 8.90
C MET A 30 -4.23 14.49 8.14
N GLN A 31 -4.47 15.77 8.40
CA GLN A 31 -3.79 16.89 7.74
C GLN A 31 -2.50 17.33 8.43
N VAL A 32 -2.22 16.85 9.63
CA VAL A 32 -1.01 17.23 10.37
C VAL A 32 0.22 16.63 9.74
N VAL A 33 1.18 17.47 9.35
CA VAL A 33 2.47 17.04 8.78
C VAL A 33 3.37 16.46 9.85
N GLY A 34 4.07 15.37 9.56
CA GLY A 34 5.07 14.79 10.46
C GLY A 34 5.14 13.27 10.46
N VAL A 35 4.27 12.54 9.75
CA VAL A 35 4.38 11.08 9.63
C VAL A 35 5.70 10.68 8.95
N THR A 36 6.07 11.44 7.95
CA THR A 36 7.43 11.62 7.46
C THR A 36 7.79 13.09 7.58
N ARG A 37 9.01 13.48 7.21
CA ARG A 37 9.47 14.86 7.34
C ARG A 37 8.56 15.88 6.65
N GLU A 38 7.94 15.51 5.52
CA GLU A 38 7.20 16.43 4.65
C GLU A 38 5.73 16.04 4.47
N TRP A 39 5.31 14.86 4.92
CA TRP A 39 3.98 14.33 4.66
C TRP A 39 3.07 14.36 5.89
N SER A 40 1.81 14.71 5.62
CA SER A 40 0.68 14.41 6.50
C SER A 40 0.29 12.93 6.39
N THR A 41 -0.56 12.45 7.30
CA THR A 41 -1.11 11.09 7.19
C THR A 41 -1.97 10.93 5.93
N LYS A 42 -2.64 11.99 5.48
CA LYS A 42 -3.35 11.99 4.19
C LYS A 42 -2.40 11.75 3.01
N ASP A 43 -1.27 12.45 2.96
CA ASP A 43 -0.25 12.25 1.91
C ASP A 43 0.28 10.83 1.94
N PHE A 44 0.51 10.30 3.13
CA PHE A 44 0.96 8.94 3.36
C PHE A 44 -0.05 7.89 2.87
N LEU A 45 -1.34 8.08 3.14
CA LEU A 45 -2.41 7.24 2.60
C LEU A 45 -2.46 7.30 1.07
N GLY A 46 -2.33 8.50 0.49
CA GLY A 46 -2.26 8.69 -0.96
C GLY A 46 -1.08 7.96 -1.60
N HIS A 47 0.08 8.01 -0.96
CA HIS A 47 1.26 7.24 -1.37
C HIS A 47 1.00 5.74 -1.38
N LEU A 48 0.44 5.20 -0.29
CA LEU A 48 0.11 3.78 -0.22
C LEU A 48 -0.95 3.38 -1.25
N ALA A 49 -1.99 4.20 -1.43
CA ALA A 49 -3.04 3.95 -2.42
C ALA A 49 -2.47 3.89 -3.86
N HIS A 50 -1.56 4.79 -4.20
CA HIS A 50 -0.91 4.80 -5.52
C HIS A 50 -0.11 3.52 -5.78
N TRP A 51 0.76 3.12 -4.87
CA TRP A 51 1.59 1.93 -5.06
C TRP A 51 0.77 0.64 -5.00
N GLU A 52 -0.32 0.63 -4.25
CA GLU A 52 -1.28 -0.46 -4.26
C GLU A 52 -2.00 -0.59 -5.61
N GLN A 53 -2.41 0.54 -6.19
CA GLN A 53 -2.98 0.57 -7.55
C GLN A 53 -1.97 0.10 -8.60
N SER A 54 -0.70 0.49 -8.47
CA SER A 54 0.38 0.00 -9.32
C SER A 54 0.55 -1.52 -9.23
N ALA A 55 0.45 -2.09 -8.02
CA ALA A 55 0.48 -3.54 -7.83
C ALA A 55 -0.74 -4.23 -8.45
N ALA A 56 -1.94 -3.66 -8.30
CA ALA A 56 -3.16 -4.18 -8.90
C ALA A 56 -3.09 -4.14 -10.45
N GLU A 57 -2.51 -3.09 -11.03
CA GLU A 57 -2.25 -3.01 -12.47
C GLU A 57 -1.33 -4.13 -12.93
N GLN A 58 -0.25 -4.38 -12.22
CA GLN A 58 0.66 -5.49 -12.52
C GLN A 58 -0.05 -6.85 -12.45
N VAL A 59 -0.96 -7.02 -11.51
CA VAL A 59 -1.80 -8.24 -11.42
C VAL A 59 -2.71 -8.39 -12.65
N ARG A 60 -3.31 -7.30 -13.12
CA ARG A 60 -4.10 -7.30 -14.36
C ARG A 60 -3.25 -7.68 -15.57
N GLU A 61 -2.05 -7.14 -15.65
CA GLU A 61 -1.09 -7.48 -16.74
C GLU A 61 -0.67 -8.96 -16.67
N LEU A 62 -0.46 -9.52 -15.47
CA LEU A 62 -0.20 -10.95 -15.32
C LEU A 62 -1.33 -11.81 -15.89
N ARG A 63 -2.57 -11.45 -15.56
CA ARG A 63 -3.75 -12.15 -16.09
C ARG A 63 -3.92 -12.01 -17.59
N ALA A 64 -3.49 -10.89 -18.17
CA ALA A 64 -3.49 -10.64 -19.61
C ALA A 64 -2.28 -11.24 -20.35
N GLY A 65 -1.29 -11.75 -19.62
CA GLY A 65 -0.05 -12.29 -20.22
C GLY A 65 0.91 -11.21 -20.75
N THR A 66 0.75 -9.96 -20.33
CA THR A 66 1.54 -8.80 -20.78
C THR A 66 2.52 -8.26 -19.74
N TRP A 67 2.55 -8.85 -18.56
CA TRP A 67 3.37 -8.36 -17.47
C TRP A 67 4.88 -8.51 -17.75
N SER A 68 5.63 -7.48 -17.34
CA SER A 68 7.08 -7.53 -17.24
C SER A 68 7.54 -6.86 -15.93
N PRO A 69 8.70 -7.28 -15.38
CA PRO A 69 9.22 -6.66 -14.16
C PRO A 69 9.43 -5.15 -14.33
N ARG A 70 8.93 -4.37 -13.35
CA ARG A 70 9.20 -2.93 -13.29
C ARG A 70 10.64 -2.68 -12.87
N LYS A 71 11.33 -1.84 -13.65
CA LYS A 71 12.66 -1.34 -13.30
C LYS A 71 12.55 0.17 -13.14
N ARG A 72 12.76 0.65 -11.92
CA ARG A 72 12.79 2.08 -11.60
C ARG A 72 14.02 2.40 -10.76
N THR A 73 14.60 3.56 -11.00
CA THR A 73 15.61 4.13 -10.12
C THR A 73 14.92 4.71 -8.88
N LEU A 74 15.69 4.95 -7.82
CA LEU A 74 15.19 5.65 -6.63
C LEU A 74 14.73 7.08 -6.98
N GLU A 75 15.43 7.75 -7.89
CA GLU A 75 15.07 9.09 -8.35
C GLU A 75 13.72 9.11 -9.08
N GLU A 76 13.48 8.15 -9.98
CA GLU A 76 12.19 7.99 -10.66
C GLU A 76 11.05 7.71 -9.69
N ALA A 77 11.28 6.85 -8.68
CA ALA A 77 10.28 6.56 -7.65
C ALA A 77 9.97 7.80 -6.80
N GLU A 78 10.98 8.58 -6.44
CA GLU A 78 10.82 9.81 -5.69
C GLU A 78 10.05 10.87 -6.47
N GLN A 79 10.33 11.01 -7.77
CA GLN A 79 9.58 11.92 -8.64
C GLN A 79 8.10 11.52 -8.70
N ILE A 80 7.80 10.23 -8.85
CA ILE A 80 6.41 9.71 -8.81
C ILE A 80 5.75 10.06 -7.47
N ASN A 81 6.44 9.86 -6.36
CA ASN A 81 5.91 10.19 -5.03
C ASN A 81 5.54 11.68 -4.90
N GLN A 82 6.37 12.57 -5.41
CA GLN A 82 6.11 14.02 -5.41
C GLN A 82 4.90 14.37 -6.27
N GLU A 83 4.82 13.83 -7.48
CA GLU A 83 3.70 14.04 -8.40
C GLU A 83 2.38 13.53 -7.82
N VAL A 84 2.38 12.34 -7.22
CA VAL A 84 1.21 11.74 -6.57
C VAL A 84 0.74 12.57 -5.37
N THR A 85 1.66 13.02 -4.55
CA THR A 85 1.34 13.89 -3.40
C THR A 85 0.70 15.19 -3.86
N ALA A 86 1.26 15.84 -4.90
CA ALA A 86 0.70 17.04 -5.46
C ALA A 86 -0.71 16.81 -6.08
N ALA A 87 -0.87 15.73 -6.84
CA ALA A 87 -2.15 15.38 -7.48
C ALA A 87 -3.24 15.06 -6.44
N ASN A 88 -2.89 14.45 -5.31
CA ASN A 88 -3.82 14.08 -4.25
C ASN A 88 -4.18 15.24 -3.30
N HIS A 89 -3.60 16.42 -3.48
CA HIS A 89 -3.86 17.55 -2.58
C HIS A 89 -5.35 17.90 -2.48
N ALA A 90 -6.06 17.86 -3.60
CA ALA A 90 -7.50 18.09 -3.67
C ALA A 90 -8.37 16.84 -3.47
N THR A 91 -7.77 15.64 -3.38
CA THR A 91 -8.50 14.39 -3.21
C THR A 91 -8.93 14.22 -1.75
N LEU A 92 -10.17 13.82 -1.52
CA LEU A 92 -10.68 13.61 -0.16
C LEU A 92 -10.14 12.31 0.46
N VAL A 93 -9.94 12.31 1.76
CA VAL A 93 -9.48 11.12 2.52
C VAL A 93 -10.34 9.89 2.25
N PRO A 94 -11.69 9.94 2.23
CA PRO A 94 -12.51 8.79 1.90
C PRO A 94 -12.25 8.22 0.51
N GLN A 95 -11.95 9.07 -0.47
CA GLN A 95 -11.63 8.64 -1.84
C GLN A 95 -10.29 7.89 -1.88
N LEU A 96 -9.28 8.38 -1.18
CA LEU A 96 -7.97 7.71 -1.07
C LEU A 96 -8.09 6.36 -0.37
N ARG A 97 -8.90 6.29 0.68
CA ARG A 97 -9.18 5.05 1.41
C ARG A 97 -9.87 4.01 0.52
N ASP A 98 -10.84 4.45 -0.28
CA ASP A 98 -11.55 3.61 -1.25
C ASP A 98 -10.62 3.09 -2.35
N GLN A 99 -9.76 3.93 -2.89
CA GLN A 99 -8.75 3.55 -3.89
C GLN A 99 -7.80 2.48 -3.33
N PHE A 100 -7.32 2.68 -2.11
CA PHE A 100 -6.44 1.73 -1.43
C PHE A 100 -7.12 0.36 -1.24
N SER A 101 -8.35 0.35 -0.75
CA SER A 101 -9.13 -0.86 -0.48
C SER A 101 -9.51 -1.62 -1.76
N ARG A 102 -9.90 -0.90 -2.82
CA ARG A 102 -10.24 -1.52 -4.11
C ARG A 102 -9.04 -2.19 -4.76
N ALA A 103 -7.90 -1.53 -4.79
CA ALA A 103 -6.67 -2.09 -5.32
C ALA A 103 -6.27 -3.38 -4.57
N ARG A 104 -6.36 -3.35 -3.24
CA ARG A 104 -6.11 -4.52 -2.40
C ARG A 104 -7.07 -5.68 -2.74
N THR A 105 -8.35 -5.40 -2.96
CA THR A 105 -9.34 -6.43 -3.30
C THR A 105 -8.97 -7.17 -4.59
N GLU A 106 -8.50 -6.47 -5.61
CA GLU A 106 -8.02 -7.08 -6.86
C GLU A 106 -6.83 -8.01 -6.62
N ILE A 107 -5.88 -7.58 -5.81
CA ILE A 107 -4.67 -8.37 -5.48
C ILE A 107 -5.04 -9.64 -4.73
N VAL A 108 -5.90 -9.55 -3.72
CA VAL A 108 -6.35 -10.71 -2.94
C VAL A 108 -7.17 -11.68 -3.80
N SER A 109 -7.99 -11.18 -4.71
CA SER A 109 -8.71 -12.01 -5.68
C SER A 109 -7.73 -12.85 -6.51
N ALA A 110 -6.66 -12.24 -7.01
CA ALA A 110 -5.63 -12.96 -7.76
C ALA A 110 -4.89 -14.01 -6.91
N LEU A 111 -4.64 -13.71 -5.65
CA LEU A 111 -4.04 -14.68 -4.73
C LEU A 111 -4.95 -15.89 -4.45
N ARG A 112 -6.26 -15.66 -4.35
CA ARG A 112 -7.23 -16.75 -4.15
C ARG A 112 -7.34 -17.68 -5.36
N ASP A 113 -7.09 -17.15 -6.55
CA ASP A 113 -7.08 -17.90 -7.82
C ASP A 113 -5.72 -18.55 -8.10
N ALA A 114 -4.70 -18.26 -7.29
CA ALA A 114 -3.34 -18.78 -7.47
C ALA A 114 -3.19 -20.22 -6.97
N PRO A 115 -2.14 -20.96 -7.43
CA PRO A 115 -1.82 -22.27 -6.88
C PRO A 115 -1.65 -22.23 -5.35
N GLU A 116 -1.92 -23.35 -4.68
CA GLU A 116 -1.78 -23.48 -3.21
C GLU A 116 -0.36 -23.15 -2.74
N GLU A 117 0.63 -23.50 -3.55
CA GLU A 117 2.04 -23.18 -3.31
C GLU A 117 2.63 -22.48 -4.53
N MET A 118 3.41 -21.45 -4.31
CA MET A 118 4.13 -20.70 -5.33
C MET A 118 5.63 -20.71 -5.05
N ASP A 119 6.43 -20.78 -6.12
CA ASP A 119 7.86 -20.49 -6.02
C ASP A 119 8.08 -19.00 -5.71
N GLU A 120 9.15 -18.68 -5.01
CA GLU A 120 9.50 -17.28 -4.68
C GLU A 120 9.74 -16.40 -5.91
N THR A 121 10.07 -17.00 -7.05
CA THR A 121 10.24 -16.32 -8.34
C THR A 121 8.93 -16.13 -9.10
N PHE A 122 7.84 -16.74 -8.64
CA PHE A 122 6.54 -16.61 -9.27
C PHE A 122 6.09 -15.14 -9.30
N PRO A 123 5.73 -14.58 -10.47
CA PRO A 123 5.50 -13.14 -10.59
C PRO A 123 4.52 -12.56 -9.58
N LEU A 124 3.39 -13.23 -9.34
CA LEU A 124 2.41 -12.79 -8.35
C LEU A 124 2.98 -12.77 -6.92
N ALA A 125 3.74 -13.81 -6.54
CA ALA A 125 4.40 -13.86 -5.24
C ALA A 125 5.39 -12.71 -5.07
N ARG A 126 6.16 -12.39 -6.11
CA ARG A 126 7.11 -11.26 -6.10
C ARG A 126 6.40 -9.92 -5.92
N ILE A 127 5.31 -9.68 -6.67
CA ILE A 127 4.53 -8.43 -6.57
C ILE A 127 3.98 -8.30 -5.15
N VAL A 128 3.30 -9.31 -4.63
CA VAL A 128 2.65 -9.26 -3.31
C VAL A 128 3.68 -9.12 -2.19
N ARG A 129 4.77 -9.87 -2.21
CA ARG A 129 5.82 -9.74 -1.18
C ARG A 129 6.49 -8.37 -1.21
N SER A 130 6.76 -7.83 -2.39
CA SER A 130 7.39 -6.52 -2.52
C SER A 130 6.46 -5.38 -2.08
N GLN A 131 5.25 -5.32 -2.64
CA GLN A 131 4.35 -4.17 -2.48
C GLN A 131 3.42 -4.32 -1.27
N CYS A 132 2.85 -5.51 -1.08
CA CYS A 132 1.81 -5.69 -0.07
C CYS A 132 2.37 -6.10 1.30
N VAL A 133 3.50 -6.77 1.34
CA VAL A 133 4.12 -7.20 2.61
C VAL A 133 5.26 -6.26 3.01
N ARG A 134 6.29 -6.17 2.21
CA ARG A 134 7.50 -5.41 2.57
C ARG A 134 7.26 -3.91 2.60
N HIS A 135 6.71 -3.34 1.54
CA HIS A 135 6.45 -1.91 1.44
C HIS A 135 5.43 -1.44 2.48
N ARG A 136 4.27 -2.09 2.57
CA ARG A 136 3.27 -1.77 3.59
C ARG A 136 3.79 -2.00 5.01
N GLY A 137 4.54 -3.08 5.25
CA GLY A 137 5.10 -3.40 6.55
C GLY A 137 6.10 -2.35 7.03
N HIS A 138 6.93 -1.83 6.13
CA HIS A 138 7.84 -0.72 6.41
C HIS A 138 7.06 0.53 6.84
N HIS A 139 6.02 0.87 6.09
CA HIS A 139 5.20 2.05 6.39
C HIS A 139 4.31 1.88 7.63
N LEU A 140 3.88 0.66 7.93
CA LEU A 140 3.10 0.39 9.14
C LEU A 140 3.84 0.79 10.42
N ALA A 141 5.15 0.52 10.51
CA ALA A 141 5.96 0.92 11.66
C ALA A 141 6.01 2.44 11.83
N GLN A 142 6.15 3.18 10.72
CA GLN A 142 6.13 4.66 10.73
C GLN A 142 4.76 5.18 11.18
N LEU A 143 3.69 4.61 10.65
CA LEU A 143 2.32 5.04 10.97
C LEU A 143 1.96 4.77 12.43
N ARG A 144 2.35 3.63 12.99
CA ARG A 144 2.14 3.31 14.42
C ARG A 144 2.72 4.39 15.31
N ALA A 145 3.99 4.72 15.11
CA ALA A 145 4.67 5.74 15.92
C ALA A 145 4.00 7.11 15.80
N TRP A 146 3.57 7.47 14.60
CA TRP A 146 2.93 8.76 14.35
C TRP A 146 1.53 8.86 14.96
N VAL A 147 0.71 7.82 14.82
CA VAL A 147 -0.64 7.79 15.41
C VAL A 147 -0.57 7.88 16.92
N GLU A 148 0.33 7.15 17.57
CA GLU A 148 0.55 7.26 19.02
C GLU A 148 0.97 8.67 19.43
N HIS A 149 1.85 9.30 18.66
CA HIS A 149 2.25 10.69 18.90
C HIS A 149 1.08 11.66 18.80
N LEU A 150 0.21 11.51 17.79
CA LEU A 150 -0.97 12.38 17.63
C LEU A 150 -2.01 12.18 18.72
N GLN A 151 -2.25 10.94 19.15
CA GLN A 151 -3.22 10.61 20.20
C GLN A 151 -2.77 11.06 21.58
N ASN A 152 -1.46 11.15 21.83
CA ASN A 152 -0.88 11.58 23.11
C ASN A 152 -0.56 13.09 23.15
N ARG A 153 -0.93 13.86 22.14
CA ARG A 153 -0.84 15.31 22.18
C ARG A 153 -1.85 15.88 23.19
N PRO A 154 -1.41 16.79 24.09
CA PRO A 154 -2.33 17.49 25.00
C PRO A 154 -3.30 18.40 24.24
#